data_bbaba2fb2e99a8a3dbb38299ea98a979
#
_entry.id   bbaba2fb2e99a8a3dbb38299ea98a979
#
_cell.length_a   1.000
_cell.length_b   1.000
_cell.length_c   1.000
_cell.angle_alpha   90.00
_cell.angle_beta   90.00
_cell.angle_gamma   90.00
#
_symmetry.space_group_name_H-M   'P 1'
#
loop_
_entity.id
_entity.type
_entity.pdbx_description
1 polymer ?
#
loop_
_entity_poly.entity_id
_entity_poly.type
_entity_poly.pdbx_seq_one_letter_code
_entity_poly.pdbx_strand_id
1 'polypeptide(L)'
;MTQDDPENAWPITLAALTTGLNRPSSRFRMRQYITRLAEHGVNVQEHIPFIEKTCYFPGPLKAIRHIPGLFRSRNADLVWLSRSFVKGYETFERFLKRPRILDVDDAVWLGRPLGRFAVPDIARSMDAVIAGNTYLAEYFGSYCNKVYVVPTAIDLDRYKLCSQALMESREEFVIGWTGTASNYKYLKNIESVLARFLREHSQAEFMLVSDRCWEYDLLPPEKVRFVMWDREKEVSALHSMSVGIMPLADDKWTRGKCSFKMLQYMSAGLPVIASPVGMNREVLQKGDIGFAADSPDEWYEALTTLYGDRSLQIKFGQAGRKVVEQFYNADTIAGELADIFKAQLSG
;
A
#
# COMPACT_ATOMS: atom_id res chain seq x y z
N MET A 1 6.62 48.76 3.98
CA MET A 1 5.95 47.52 4.41
C MET A 1 5.39 46.91 3.13
N THR A 2 6.20 46.10 2.46
CA THR A 2 5.82 45.34 1.27
C THR A 2 5.14 44.05 1.78
N GLN A 3 3.86 43.87 1.45
CA GLN A 3 3.14 42.64 1.64
C GLN A 3 3.89 41.55 0.87
N ASP A 4 4.35 40.54 1.60
CA ASP A 4 4.86 39.28 1.03
C ASP A 4 3.70 38.61 0.27
N ASP A 5 3.80 38.61 -1.03
CA ASP A 5 2.86 37.97 -1.95
C ASP A 5 3.10 36.47 -1.88
N PRO A 6 2.15 35.64 -1.41
CA PRO A 6 2.34 34.21 -1.23
C PRO A 6 2.57 33.43 -2.54
N GLU A 7 2.39 34.06 -3.70
CA GLU A 7 2.62 33.43 -5.02
C GLU A 7 4.08 33.39 -5.46
N ASN A 8 5.04 34.02 -4.77
CA ASN A 8 6.46 34.08 -5.14
C ASN A 8 7.41 33.30 -4.22
N ALA A 9 6.90 32.36 -3.41
CA ALA A 9 7.77 31.44 -2.67
C ALA A 9 8.46 30.47 -3.65
N TRP A 10 9.81 30.45 -3.65
CA TRP A 10 10.59 29.49 -4.43
C TRP A 10 10.10 28.05 -4.15
N PRO A 11 9.96 27.19 -5.19
CA PRO A 11 9.48 25.83 -4.95
C PRO A 11 10.43 25.08 -4.00
N ILE A 12 9.84 24.46 -2.98
CA ILE A 12 10.57 23.62 -2.02
C ILE A 12 11.19 22.46 -2.77
N THR A 13 12.49 22.26 -2.62
CA THR A 13 13.19 21.10 -3.18
C THR A 13 13.23 19.98 -2.14
N LEU A 14 12.59 18.85 -2.45
CA LEU A 14 12.51 17.67 -1.61
C LEU A 14 13.32 16.51 -2.21
N ALA A 15 14.27 15.97 -1.46
CA ALA A 15 14.99 14.75 -1.84
C ALA A 15 14.25 13.51 -1.35
N ALA A 16 13.64 12.75 -2.24
CA ALA A 16 12.98 11.48 -1.93
C ALA A 16 13.97 10.31 -2.09
N LEU A 17 14.34 9.68 -0.99
CA LEU A 17 15.24 8.52 -0.97
C LEU A 17 14.41 7.24 -0.98
N THR A 18 14.32 6.60 -2.14
CA THR A 18 13.49 5.41 -2.36
C THR A 18 14.30 4.11 -2.32
N THR A 19 13.61 2.97 -2.19
CA THR A 19 14.24 1.65 -2.07
C THR A 19 14.48 0.93 -3.40
N GLY A 20 14.01 1.51 -4.52
CA GLY A 20 14.17 0.97 -5.89
C GLY A 20 12.98 1.25 -6.79
N LEU A 21 13.18 1.07 -8.12
CA LEU A 21 12.18 1.43 -9.14
C LEU A 21 10.86 0.66 -9.02
N ASN A 22 10.94 -0.66 -8.81
CA ASN A 22 9.78 -1.55 -8.84
C ASN A 22 9.24 -1.91 -7.44
N ARG A 23 9.77 -1.29 -6.39
CA ARG A 23 9.31 -1.56 -5.03
C ARG A 23 7.94 -0.91 -4.79
N PRO A 24 6.96 -1.65 -4.24
CA PRO A 24 5.63 -1.10 -3.95
C PRO A 24 5.67 0.16 -3.07
N SER A 25 6.47 0.17 -2.00
CA SER A 25 6.65 1.35 -1.16
C SER A 25 7.16 2.57 -1.93
N SER A 26 8.15 2.41 -2.82
CA SER A 26 8.63 3.52 -3.65
C SER A 26 7.55 4.01 -4.63
N ARG A 27 6.79 3.08 -5.23
CA ARG A 27 5.74 3.41 -6.20
C ARG A 27 4.55 4.11 -5.55
N PHE A 28 4.01 3.54 -4.47
CA PHE A 28 2.73 3.93 -3.88
C PHE A 28 2.83 4.87 -2.68
N ARG A 29 4.04 5.02 -2.08
CA ARG A 29 4.25 5.96 -0.98
C ARG A 29 4.95 7.24 -1.42
N MET A 30 5.67 7.23 -2.56
CA MET A 30 6.46 8.38 -2.99
C MET A 30 6.24 8.74 -4.45
N ARG A 31 6.59 7.87 -5.39
CA ARG A 31 6.65 8.20 -6.83
C ARG A 31 5.32 8.65 -7.41
N GLN A 32 4.20 8.09 -6.97
CA GLN A 32 2.88 8.50 -7.46
C GLN A 32 2.52 9.95 -7.11
N TYR A 33 3.22 10.56 -6.14
CA TYR A 33 2.96 11.93 -5.71
C TYR A 33 3.89 12.96 -6.37
N ILE A 34 4.93 12.58 -7.12
CA ILE A 34 5.96 13.51 -7.62
C ILE A 34 5.35 14.65 -8.43
N THR A 35 4.53 14.35 -9.43
CA THR A 35 3.84 15.34 -10.26
C THR A 35 2.83 16.16 -9.46
N ARG A 36 2.06 15.50 -8.60
CA ARG A 36 1.04 16.14 -7.77
C ARG A 36 1.64 17.11 -6.75
N LEU A 37 2.75 16.74 -6.14
CA LEU A 37 3.47 17.61 -5.19
C LEU A 37 4.04 18.86 -5.86
N ALA A 38 4.41 18.78 -7.15
CA ALA A 38 4.85 19.95 -7.92
C ALA A 38 3.72 20.99 -8.06
N GLU A 39 2.47 20.57 -8.20
CA GLU A 39 1.29 21.45 -8.24
C GLU A 39 1.07 22.19 -6.91
N HIS A 40 1.60 21.64 -5.81
CA HIS A 40 1.58 22.24 -4.47
C HIS A 40 2.88 23.00 -4.12
N GLY A 41 3.76 23.27 -5.11
CA GLY A 41 5.00 24.00 -4.91
C GLY A 41 6.15 23.16 -4.29
N VAL A 42 6.07 21.82 -4.32
CA VAL A 42 7.11 20.92 -3.82
C VAL A 42 7.74 20.15 -4.98
N ASN A 43 8.97 20.52 -5.32
CA ASN A 43 9.75 19.86 -6.37
C ASN A 43 10.49 18.64 -5.83
N VAL A 44 10.05 17.44 -6.20
CA VAL A 44 10.60 16.18 -5.68
C VAL A 44 11.70 15.64 -6.58
N GLN A 45 12.90 15.48 -6.01
CA GLN A 45 14.04 14.81 -6.65
C GLN A 45 14.15 13.38 -6.12
N GLU A 46 13.76 12.38 -6.90
CA GLU A 46 13.86 10.99 -6.51
C GLU A 46 15.30 10.47 -6.65
N HIS A 47 15.83 9.88 -5.59
CA HIS A 47 17.12 9.20 -5.53
C HIS A 47 16.93 7.72 -5.27
N ILE A 48 17.10 6.91 -6.32
CA ILE A 48 17.09 5.46 -6.23
C ILE A 48 18.50 4.93 -5.89
N PRO A 49 18.63 3.74 -5.30
CA PRO A 49 19.93 3.08 -5.15
C PRO A 49 20.61 2.89 -6.51
N PHE A 50 21.90 3.22 -6.63
CA PHE A 50 22.63 3.10 -7.91
C PHE A 50 22.84 1.64 -8.35
N ILE A 51 22.71 0.67 -7.40
CA ILE A 51 22.68 -0.78 -7.68
C ILE A 51 21.44 -1.36 -7.04
N GLU A 52 20.48 -1.84 -7.84
CA GLU A 52 19.25 -2.42 -7.32
C GLU A 52 19.46 -3.82 -6.70
N LYS A 53 20.31 -4.66 -7.34
CA LYS A 53 20.59 -6.03 -6.89
C LYS A 53 21.93 -6.09 -6.15
N THR A 54 21.87 -6.06 -4.83
CA THR A 54 23.06 -6.16 -3.96
C THR A 54 23.11 -7.49 -3.18
N CYS A 55 22.72 -8.59 -3.81
CA CYS A 55 22.76 -9.90 -3.16
C CYS A 55 24.17 -10.31 -2.67
N TYR A 56 25.22 -9.74 -3.26
CA TYR A 56 26.62 -10.03 -2.93
C TYR A 56 27.17 -9.25 -1.72
N PHE A 57 26.51 -8.17 -1.28
CA PHE A 57 26.98 -7.42 -0.12
C PHE A 57 26.36 -7.95 1.17
N PRO A 58 27.17 -8.27 2.20
CA PRO A 58 26.64 -8.71 3.48
C PRO A 58 26.02 -7.55 4.28
N GLY A 59 24.91 -7.81 4.94
CA GLY A 59 24.29 -6.97 5.98
C GLY A 59 24.31 -5.46 5.68
N PRO A 60 24.87 -4.66 6.61
CA PRO A 60 24.83 -3.20 6.53
C PRO A 60 25.60 -2.61 5.36
N LEU A 61 26.56 -3.33 4.77
CA LEU A 61 27.31 -2.86 3.60
C LEU A 61 26.40 -2.61 2.38
N LYS A 62 25.22 -3.20 2.35
CA LYS A 62 24.19 -2.87 1.34
C LYS A 62 23.81 -1.38 1.32
N ALA A 63 24.07 -0.65 2.39
CA ALA A 63 23.79 0.79 2.45
C ALA A 63 24.70 1.62 1.51
N ILE A 64 25.85 1.12 1.11
CA ILE A 64 26.78 1.80 0.18
C ILE A 64 26.06 2.24 -1.10
N ARG A 65 25.08 1.45 -1.57
CA ARG A 65 24.28 1.78 -2.76
C ARG A 65 23.47 3.09 -2.65
N HIS A 66 23.26 3.59 -1.44
CA HIS A 66 22.53 4.84 -1.19
C HIS A 66 23.44 6.06 -1.03
N ILE A 67 24.77 5.88 -1.01
CA ILE A 67 25.74 6.96 -0.83
C ILE A 67 25.56 8.11 -1.84
N PRO A 68 25.38 7.86 -3.16
CA PRO A 68 25.14 8.98 -4.08
C PRO A 68 23.87 9.79 -3.76
N GLY A 69 22.79 9.11 -3.35
CA GLY A 69 21.56 9.76 -2.89
C GLY A 69 21.78 10.59 -1.62
N LEU A 70 22.54 10.08 -0.65
CA LEU A 70 22.91 10.77 0.56
C LEU A 70 23.65 12.10 0.27
N PHE A 71 24.60 12.10 -0.67
CA PHE A 71 25.31 13.33 -1.02
C PHE A 71 24.42 14.32 -1.80
N ARG A 72 23.64 13.83 -2.77
CA ARG A 72 22.76 14.68 -3.57
C ARG A 72 21.64 15.31 -2.75
N SER A 73 21.12 14.59 -1.74
CA SER A 73 20.07 15.09 -0.85
C SER A 73 20.50 16.31 0.00
N ARG A 74 21.81 16.59 0.11
CA ARG A 74 22.33 17.76 0.83
C ARG A 74 21.94 19.09 0.18
N ASN A 75 21.62 19.08 -1.12
CA ASN A 75 21.20 20.29 -1.83
C ASN A 75 19.67 20.54 -1.76
N ALA A 76 18.90 19.60 -1.24
CA ALA A 76 17.46 19.76 -1.07
C ALA A 76 17.13 20.52 0.25
N ASP A 77 15.95 21.11 0.33
CA ASP A 77 15.49 21.81 1.54
C ASP A 77 15.11 20.81 2.64
N LEU A 78 14.55 19.67 2.26
CA LEU A 78 14.24 18.57 3.18
C LEU A 78 14.43 17.20 2.54
N VAL A 79 14.51 16.16 3.38
CA VAL A 79 14.71 14.77 2.95
C VAL A 79 13.51 13.91 3.35
N TRP A 80 12.99 13.16 2.39
CA TRP A 80 11.92 12.19 2.57
C TRP A 80 12.44 10.76 2.35
N LEU A 81 12.59 10.00 3.43
CA LEU A 81 13.19 8.67 3.42
C LEU A 81 12.11 7.58 3.44
N SER A 82 12.11 6.69 2.43
CA SER A 82 11.27 5.50 2.42
C SER A 82 11.88 4.40 3.27
N ARG A 83 11.30 4.15 4.44
CA ARG A 83 11.76 3.10 5.36
C ARG A 83 13.23 3.32 5.79
N SER A 84 13.99 2.23 6.03
CA SER A 84 15.45 2.25 6.24
C SER A 84 16.20 1.90 4.96
N PHE A 85 17.42 2.35 4.80
CA PHE A 85 18.28 1.99 3.67
C PHE A 85 18.53 0.48 3.59
N VAL A 86 18.67 -0.17 4.74
CA VAL A 86 18.85 -1.62 4.84
C VAL A 86 17.90 -2.19 5.89
N LYS A 87 17.06 -3.14 5.46
CA LYS A 87 16.12 -3.81 6.38
C LYS A 87 16.86 -4.41 7.58
N GLY A 88 16.42 -4.02 8.78
CA GLY A 88 16.94 -4.52 10.06
C GLY A 88 18.24 -3.89 10.52
N TYR A 89 18.72 -2.83 9.88
CA TYR A 89 19.93 -2.10 10.28
C TYR A 89 19.69 -0.60 10.25
N GLU A 90 20.28 0.12 11.21
CA GLU A 90 20.57 1.54 11.09
C GLU A 90 21.93 1.69 10.40
N THR A 91 22.06 2.60 9.46
CA THR A 91 23.27 2.79 8.66
C THR A 91 23.65 4.26 8.52
N PHE A 92 23.23 4.92 7.45
CA PHE A 92 23.57 6.31 7.16
C PHE A 92 22.43 7.29 7.43
N GLU A 93 21.29 6.82 7.93
CA GLU A 93 20.06 7.59 8.09
C GLU A 93 20.27 8.83 8.98
N ARG A 94 21.11 8.71 10.03
CA ARG A 94 21.45 9.81 10.94
C ARG A 94 22.27 10.93 10.28
N PHE A 95 22.90 10.68 9.13
CA PHE A 95 23.72 11.65 8.41
C PHE A 95 22.95 12.37 7.30
N LEU A 96 21.68 12.07 7.11
CA LEU A 96 20.80 12.80 6.21
C LEU A 96 20.67 14.25 6.68
N LYS A 97 20.56 15.18 5.71
CA LYS A 97 20.28 16.59 5.99
C LYS A 97 18.93 16.73 6.72
N ARG A 98 18.85 17.70 7.60
CA ARG A 98 17.61 18.09 8.29
C ARG A 98 16.92 19.26 7.54
N PRO A 99 15.58 19.39 7.60
CA PRO A 99 14.68 18.42 8.20
C PRO A 99 14.61 17.12 7.39
N ARG A 100 14.44 16.00 8.09
CA ARG A 100 14.36 14.67 7.50
C ARG A 100 13.18 13.89 8.04
N ILE A 101 12.42 13.32 7.15
CA ILE A 101 11.14 12.66 7.41
C ILE A 101 11.25 11.19 7.03
N LEU A 102 10.86 10.32 7.94
CA LEU A 102 10.76 8.89 7.70
C LEU A 102 9.34 8.53 7.25
N ASP A 103 9.18 7.81 6.13
CA ASP A 103 7.90 7.27 5.67
C ASP A 103 7.85 5.75 5.83
N VAL A 104 6.80 5.24 6.47
CA VAL A 104 6.64 3.82 6.78
C VAL A 104 5.22 3.32 6.49
N ASP A 105 5.15 2.16 5.80
CA ASP A 105 3.92 1.50 5.36
C ASP A 105 3.81 0.02 5.79
N ASP A 106 4.74 -0.44 6.64
CA ASP A 106 4.78 -1.79 7.22
C ASP A 106 5.42 -1.76 8.62
N ALA A 107 5.21 -2.80 9.43
CA ALA A 107 5.84 -3.00 10.73
C ALA A 107 7.35 -3.32 10.62
N VAL A 108 8.13 -2.37 10.07
CA VAL A 108 9.54 -2.55 9.69
C VAL A 108 10.46 -2.92 10.86
N TRP A 109 10.08 -2.61 12.09
CA TRP A 109 10.82 -3.00 13.30
C TRP A 109 10.84 -4.51 13.56
N LEU A 110 9.91 -5.27 12.95
CA LEU A 110 9.91 -6.72 12.98
C LEU A 110 10.92 -7.33 11.98
N GLY A 111 11.63 -6.48 11.22
CA GLY A 111 12.64 -6.88 10.26
C GLY A 111 13.88 -7.49 10.95
N ARG A 112 14.23 -8.72 10.57
CA ARG A 112 15.48 -9.36 11.05
C ARG A 112 16.70 -8.79 10.33
N PRO A 113 17.91 -8.77 10.96
CA PRO A 113 18.19 -9.32 12.28
C PRO A 113 17.95 -8.33 13.45
N LEU A 114 18.10 -7.01 13.26
CA LEU A 114 18.16 -6.03 14.34
C LEU A 114 17.05 -4.96 14.27
N GLY A 115 15.99 -5.17 13.48
CA GLY A 115 14.95 -4.16 13.25
C GLY A 115 14.36 -3.57 14.53
N ARG A 116 14.19 -4.40 15.59
CA ARG A 116 13.66 -3.96 16.89
C ARG A 116 14.53 -2.90 17.61
N PHE A 117 15.80 -2.79 17.25
CA PHE A 117 16.72 -1.79 17.77
C PHE A 117 16.98 -0.68 16.74
N ALA A 118 17.29 -1.04 15.51
CA ALA A 118 17.62 -0.12 14.45
C ALA A 118 16.48 0.85 14.09
N VAL A 119 15.24 0.37 14.02
CA VAL A 119 14.11 1.21 13.62
C VAL A 119 13.77 2.29 14.66
N PRO A 120 13.75 2.00 15.99
CA PRO A 120 13.67 3.05 17.01
C PRO A 120 14.78 4.09 16.91
N ASP A 121 16.02 3.68 16.68
CA ASP A 121 17.16 4.62 16.62
C ASP A 121 17.08 5.50 15.34
N ILE A 122 16.65 4.93 14.21
CA ILE A 122 16.34 5.71 13.01
C ILE A 122 15.24 6.73 13.34
N ALA A 123 14.11 6.29 13.92
CA ALA A 123 12.98 7.17 14.23
C ALA A 123 13.37 8.33 15.17
N ARG A 124 14.16 8.09 16.22
CA ARG A 124 14.68 9.14 17.12
C ARG A 124 15.56 10.15 16.39
N SER A 125 16.19 9.75 15.30
CA SER A 125 17.04 10.63 14.51
C SER A 125 16.25 11.50 13.54
N MET A 126 14.97 11.22 13.27
CA MET A 126 14.11 11.96 12.34
C MET A 126 13.43 13.16 12.98
N ASP A 127 13.09 14.15 12.16
CA ASP A 127 12.34 15.33 12.59
C ASP A 127 10.84 15.09 12.57
N ALA A 128 10.38 14.16 11.69
CA ALA A 128 9.01 13.66 11.67
C ALA A 128 8.94 12.23 11.11
N VAL A 129 7.83 11.54 11.38
CA VAL A 129 7.47 10.25 10.79
C VAL A 129 6.12 10.35 10.12
N ILE A 130 6.02 9.85 8.89
CA ILE A 130 4.77 9.63 8.17
C ILE A 130 4.45 8.14 8.26
N ALA A 131 3.38 7.79 8.94
CA ALA A 131 2.93 6.43 9.16
C ALA A 131 1.71 6.11 8.30
N GLY A 132 1.70 4.97 7.64
CA GLY A 132 0.62 4.59 6.72
C GLY A 132 -0.69 4.17 7.39
N ASN A 133 -0.71 3.97 8.72
CA ASN A 133 -1.90 3.69 9.50
C ASN A 133 -1.69 4.03 11.00
N THR A 134 -2.76 3.97 11.79
CA THR A 134 -2.77 4.31 13.22
C THR A 134 -1.87 3.39 14.05
N TYR A 135 -1.84 2.09 13.78
CA TYR A 135 -0.98 1.15 14.50
C TYR A 135 0.52 1.46 14.31
N LEU A 136 0.93 1.87 13.12
CA LEU A 136 2.30 2.34 12.86
C LEU A 136 2.57 3.65 13.60
N ALA A 137 1.62 4.59 13.58
CA ALA A 137 1.76 5.87 14.26
C ALA A 137 1.91 5.72 15.77
N GLU A 138 1.12 4.87 16.41
CA GLU A 138 1.24 4.53 17.84
C GLU A 138 2.64 4.00 18.18
N TYR A 139 3.18 3.10 17.36
CA TYR A 139 4.53 2.59 17.57
C TYR A 139 5.59 3.69 17.47
N PHE A 140 5.55 4.50 16.41
CA PHE A 140 6.54 5.54 16.17
C PHE A 140 6.40 6.73 17.11
N GLY A 141 5.23 7.00 17.67
CA GLY A 141 4.98 8.01 18.68
C GLY A 141 5.80 7.83 19.97
N SER A 142 6.29 6.62 20.23
CA SER A 142 7.22 6.34 21.33
C SER A 142 8.66 6.80 21.05
N TYR A 143 8.99 7.18 19.82
CA TYR A 143 10.36 7.44 19.37
C TYR A 143 10.55 8.78 18.66
N CYS A 144 9.48 9.36 18.11
CA CYS A 144 9.48 10.64 17.41
C CYS A 144 8.29 11.49 17.87
N ASN A 145 8.52 12.77 18.16
CA ASN A 145 7.48 13.66 18.70
C ASN A 145 6.47 14.11 17.65
N LYS A 146 6.86 14.12 16.36
CA LYS A 146 5.98 14.52 15.25
C LYS A 146 5.68 13.28 14.40
N VAL A 147 4.48 12.69 14.58
CA VAL A 147 4.03 11.54 13.79
C VAL A 147 2.70 11.88 13.11
N TYR A 148 2.66 11.73 11.80
CA TYR A 148 1.49 11.96 10.96
C TYR A 148 0.96 10.64 10.44
N VAL A 149 -0.37 10.45 10.46
CA VAL A 149 -1.02 9.30 9.82
C VAL A 149 -1.43 9.70 8.42
N VAL A 150 -0.69 9.25 7.41
CA VAL A 150 -1.01 9.49 6.01
C VAL A 150 -1.18 8.13 5.32
N PRO A 151 -2.40 7.72 4.97
CA PRO A 151 -2.65 6.41 4.38
C PRO A 151 -2.00 6.29 3.00
N THR A 152 -1.79 5.07 2.53
CA THR A 152 -1.40 4.84 1.15
C THR A 152 -2.59 5.18 0.25
N ALA A 153 -2.39 6.07 -0.71
CA ALA A 153 -3.44 6.46 -1.64
C ALA A 153 -3.44 5.63 -2.91
N ILE A 154 -4.51 5.79 -3.68
CA ILE A 154 -4.69 5.19 -5.00
C ILE A 154 -4.75 6.30 -6.07
N ASP A 155 -4.07 6.09 -7.18
CA ASP A 155 -4.12 6.95 -8.36
C ASP A 155 -5.39 6.63 -9.16
N LEU A 156 -6.42 7.47 -9.02
CA LEU A 156 -7.72 7.26 -9.66
C LEU A 156 -7.68 7.48 -11.18
N ASP A 157 -6.68 8.15 -11.70
CA ASP A 157 -6.45 8.25 -13.14
C ASP A 157 -5.98 6.95 -13.75
N ARG A 158 -5.20 6.20 -13.01
CA ARG A 158 -4.75 4.88 -13.40
C ARG A 158 -5.79 3.80 -13.09
N TYR A 159 -6.35 3.79 -11.87
CA TYR A 159 -7.33 2.80 -11.43
C TYR A 159 -8.75 3.27 -11.73
N LYS A 160 -9.10 3.23 -13.01
CA LYS A 160 -10.45 3.60 -13.47
C LYS A 160 -11.50 2.63 -12.95
N LEU A 161 -12.70 3.15 -12.74
CA LEU A 161 -13.88 2.37 -12.42
C LEU A 161 -14.20 1.40 -13.55
N CYS A 162 -14.52 0.15 -13.21
CA CYS A 162 -15.09 -0.80 -14.16
C CYS A 162 -16.46 -0.30 -14.65
N SER A 163 -16.73 -0.41 -15.95
CA SER A 163 -18.03 0.01 -16.45
C SER A 163 -19.15 -0.91 -15.93
N GLN A 164 -20.31 -0.32 -15.64
CA GLN A 164 -21.46 -1.08 -15.15
C GLN A 164 -21.90 -2.15 -16.17
N ALA A 165 -21.86 -1.83 -17.45
CA ALA A 165 -22.17 -2.80 -18.51
C ALA A 165 -21.27 -4.04 -18.47
N LEU A 166 -19.95 -3.85 -18.20
CA LEU A 166 -19.02 -4.97 -18.06
C LEU A 166 -19.31 -5.77 -16.79
N MET A 167 -19.68 -5.10 -15.69
CA MET A 167 -20.07 -5.79 -14.47
C MET A 167 -21.34 -6.62 -14.67
N GLU A 168 -22.34 -6.09 -15.38
CA GLU A 168 -23.62 -6.75 -15.64
C GLU A 168 -23.52 -7.91 -16.65
N SER A 169 -22.60 -7.86 -17.59
CA SER A 169 -22.43 -8.88 -18.62
C SER A 169 -21.65 -10.12 -18.18
N ARG A 170 -21.10 -10.14 -16.97
CA ARG A 170 -20.31 -11.29 -16.51
C ARG A 170 -21.21 -12.50 -16.28
N GLU A 171 -20.82 -13.64 -16.83
CA GLU A 171 -21.49 -14.92 -16.62
C GLU A 171 -20.90 -15.65 -15.40
N GLU A 172 -19.63 -15.42 -15.10
CA GLU A 172 -18.88 -16.07 -14.04
C GLU A 172 -18.73 -15.19 -12.81
N PHE A 173 -18.68 -15.81 -11.63
CA PHE A 173 -18.32 -15.17 -10.37
C PHE A 173 -16.84 -15.37 -10.10
N VAL A 174 -16.03 -14.34 -10.36
CA VAL A 174 -14.59 -14.40 -10.23
C VAL A 174 -14.14 -13.85 -8.88
N ILE A 175 -13.67 -14.74 -8.00
CA ILE A 175 -13.04 -14.38 -6.74
C ILE A 175 -11.60 -13.97 -7.03
N GLY A 176 -11.24 -12.70 -6.83
CA GLY A 176 -9.94 -12.17 -7.19
C GLY A 176 -9.01 -11.95 -6.00
N TRP A 177 -7.76 -12.36 -6.15
CA TRP A 177 -6.69 -11.95 -5.25
C TRP A 177 -5.48 -11.42 -6.03
N THR A 178 -4.97 -10.26 -5.62
CA THR A 178 -3.73 -9.69 -6.16
C THR A 178 -2.67 -9.52 -5.08
N GLY A 179 -1.41 -9.80 -5.39
CA GLY A 179 -0.33 -9.60 -4.44
C GLY A 179 0.94 -10.36 -4.79
N THR A 180 1.97 -10.24 -3.96
CA THR A 180 3.22 -10.98 -4.11
C THR A 180 3.12 -12.37 -3.46
N ALA A 181 3.86 -13.33 -3.98
CA ALA A 181 3.90 -14.71 -3.48
C ALA A 181 4.27 -14.84 -1.98
N SER A 182 4.98 -13.85 -1.43
CA SER A 182 5.27 -13.81 0.02
C SER A 182 4.02 -13.74 0.92
N ASN A 183 2.85 -13.42 0.35
CA ASN A 183 1.58 -13.34 1.06
C ASN A 183 0.68 -14.57 0.86
N TYR A 184 1.10 -15.60 0.13
CA TYR A 184 0.31 -16.83 -0.10
C TYR A 184 -0.05 -17.57 1.20
N LYS A 185 0.78 -17.43 2.24
CA LYS A 185 0.47 -17.97 3.57
C LYS A 185 -0.89 -17.51 4.12
N TYR A 186 -1.39 -16.34 3.72
CA TYR A 186 -2.69 -15.85 4.13
C TYR A 186 -3.83 -16.46 3.30
N LEU A 187 -3.60 -16.72 2.01
CA LEU A 187 -4.55 -17.49 1.19
C LEU A 187 -4.69 -18.92 1.70
N LYS A 188 -3.59 -19.51 2.19
CA LYS A 188 -3.61 -20.86 2.74
C LYS A 188 -4.55 -21.00 3.94
N ASN A 189 -4.76 -19.95 4.72
CA ASN A 189 -5.69 -19.95 5.85
C ASN A 189 -7.15 -20.11 5.44
N ILE A 190 -7.52 -19.71 4.20
CA ILE A 190 -8.89 -19.82 3.69
C ILE A 190 -8.99 -20.78 2.49
N GLU A 191 -7.94 -21.55 2.21
CA GLU A 191 -7.89 -22.45 1.04
C GLU A 191 -9.01 -23.49 1.07
N SER A 192 -9.29 -24.07 2.24
CA SER A 192 -10.37 -25.05 2.41
C SER A 192 -11.75 -24.46 2.11
N VAL A 193 -11.98 -23.21 2.51
CA VAL A 193 -13.24 -22.48 2.23
C VAL A 193 -13.36 -22.20 0.73
N LEU A 194 -12.30 -21.68 0.11
CA LEU A 194 -12.28 -21.43 -1.33
C LEU A 194 -12.51 -22.74 -2.11
N ALA A 195 -11.85 -23.82 -1.72
CA ALA A 195 -12.00 -25.12 -2.37
C ALA A 195 -13.43 -25.69 -2.26
N ARG A 196 -14.04 -25.57 -1.08
CA ARG A 196 -15.44 -25.96 -0.87
C ARG A 196 -16.36 -25.11 -1.76
N PHE A 197 -16.24 -23.79 -1.72
CA PHE A 197 -17.06 -22.86 -2.47
C PHE A 197 -16.97 -23.12 -3.99
N LEU A 198 -15.76 -23.28 -4.52
CA LEU A 198 -15.52 -23.53 -5.95
C LEU A 198 -16.10 -24.87 -6.44
N ARG A 199 -16.14 -25.90 -5.59
CA ARG A 199 -16.77 -27.20 -5.92
C ARG A 199 -18.30 -27.14 -5.92
N GLU A 200 -18.87 -26.37 -4.98
CA GLU A 200 -20.32 -26.24 -4.83
C GLU A 200 -20.96 -25.29 -5.86
N HIS A 201 -20.16 -24.38 -6.47
CA HIS A 201 -20.63 -23.36 -7.39
C HIS A 201 -19.97 -23.46 -8.77
N SER A 202 -20.72 -24.02 -9.75
CA SER A 202 -20.17 -24.33 -11.10
C SER A 202 -19.68 -23.09 -11.86
N GLN A 203 -20.29 -21.94 -11.67
CA GLN A 203 -19.92 -20.67 -12.32
C GLN A 203 -18.91 -19.82 -11.53
N ALA A 204 -18.35 -20.36 -10.43
CA ALA A 204 -17.31 -19.68 -9.66
C ALA A 204 -15.91 -20.05 -10.13
N GLU A 205 -15.03 -19.04 -10.20
CA GLU A 205 -13.59 -19.17 -10.45
C GLU A 205 -12.78 -18.43 -9.39
N PHE A 206 -11.54 -18.86 -9.17
CA PHE A 206 -10.54 -18.13 -8.39
C PHE A 206 -9.47 -17.57 -9.32
N MET A 207 -9.33 -16.23 -9.38
CA MET A 207 -8.27 -15.56 -10.11
C MET A 207 -7.15 -15.12 -9.18
N LEU A 208 -5.95 -15.63 -9.46
CA LEU A 208 -4.72 -15.31 -8.73
C LEU A 208 -3.82 -14.43 -9.59
N VAL A 209 -3.65 -13.16 -9.22
CA VAL A 209 -2.73 -12.22 -9.89
C VAL A 209 -1.48 -12.02 -9.04
N SER A 210 -0.32 -12.53 -9.48
CA SER A 210 0.90 -12.53 -8.68
C SER A 210 2.18 -12.60 -9.52
N ASP A 211 3.32 -12.36 -8.85
CA ASP A 211 4.67 -12.48 -9.41
C ASP A 211 5.14 -13.95 -9.60
N ARG A 212 4.40 -14.90 -9.07
CA ARG A 212 4.66 -16.35 -9.20
C ARG A 212 3.37 -17.13 -8.93
N CYS A 213 3.19 -18.28 -9.58
CA CYS A 213 2.08 -19.18 -9.30
C CYS A 213 2.12 -19.70 -7.85
N TRP A 214 0.95 -19.85 -7.23
CA TRP A 214 0.80 -20.45 -5.92
C TRP A 214 0.69 -21.98 -6.04
N GLU A 215 1.43 -22.68 -5.20
CA GLU A 215 1.29 -24.12 -5.00
C GLU A 215 0.20 -24.34 -3.95
N TYR A 216 -1.01 -24.63 -4.41
CA TYR A 216 -2.18 -24.93 -3.57
C TYR A 216 -2.41 -26.45 -3.46
N ASP A 217 -2.98 -26.88 -2.33
CA ASP A 217 -3.18 -28.29 -2.04
C ASP A 217 -4.63 -28.74 -2.26
N LEU A 218 -5.61 -27.86 -2.08
CA LEU A 218 -7.03 -28.19 -1.98
C LEU A 218 -7.88 -27.65 -3.14
N LEU A 219 -7.44 -26.58 -3.80
CA LEU A 219 -8.22 -25.92 -4.86
C LEU A 219 -8.39 -26.83 -6.08
N PRO A 220 -9.57 -26.86 -6.73
CA PRO A 220 -9.76 -27.57 -8.00
C PRO A 220 -8.99 -26.82 -9.11
N PRO A 221 -7.97 -27.45 -9.75
CA PRO A 221 -7.09 -26.77 -10.69
C PRO A 221 -7.82 -26.12 -11.89
N GLU A 222 -8.89 -26.73 -12.34
CA GLU A 222 -9.73 -26.26 -13.45
C GLU A 222 -10.54 -24.99 -13.12
N LYS A 223 -10.62 -24.64 -11.82
CA LYS A 223 -11.29 -23.45 -11.32
C LYS A 223 -10.32 -22.33 -10.91
N VAL A 224 -9.02 -22.53 -11.11
CA VAL A 224 -7.99 -21.55 -10.74
C VAL A 224 -7.35 -20.96 -11.99
N ARG A 225 -7.49 -19.66 -12.16
CA ARG A 225 -6.85 -18.89 -13.23
C ARG A 225 -5.67 -18.09 -12.66
N PHE A 226 -4.46 -18.48 -13.02
CA PHE A 226 -3.26 -17.71 -12.69
C PHE A 226 -2.98 -16.66 -13.75
N VAL A 227 -2.74 -15.43 -13.31
CA VAL A 227 -2.32 -14.30 -14.14
C VAL A 227 -1.00 -13.77 -13.60
N MET A 228 0.05 -13.82 -14.43
CA MET A 228 1.32 -13.20 -14.09
C MET A 228 1.11 -11.70 -13.93
N TRP A 229 1.51 -11.15 -12.77
CA TRP A 229 1.37 -9.74 -12.51
C TRP A 229 2.18 -8.91 -13.53
N ASP A 230 1.51 -7.98 -14.13
CA ASP A 230 2.08 -7.02 -15.06
C ASP A 230 1.49 -5.64 -14.76
N ARG A 231 2.35 -4.62 -14.76
CA ARG A 231 1.94 -3.26 -14.43
C ARG A 231 0.83 -2.73 -15.36
N GLU A 232 0.94 -3.00 -16.65
CA GLU A 232 0.00 -2.49 -17.65
C GLU A 232 -1.33 -3.25 -17.64
N LYS A 233 -1.29 -4.52 -17.20
CA LYS A 233 -2.45 -5.41 -17.13
C LYS A 233 -3.14 -5.43 -15.76
N GLU A 234 -2.57 -4.76 -14.76
CA GLU A 234 -3.07 -4.79 -13.37
C GLU A 234 -4.54 -4.34 -13.28
N VAL A 235 -4.90 -3.23 -13.91
CA VAL A 235 -6.27 -2.69 -13.87
C VAL A 235 -7.26 -3.57 -14.63
N SER A 236 -6.89 -4.07 -15.82
CA SER A 236 -7.76 -4.99 -16.57
C SER A 236 -7.97 -6.31 -15.85
N ALA A 237 -6.98 -6.80 -15.11
CA ALA A 237 -7.16 -7.97 -14.25
C ALA A 237 -8.16 -7.70 -13.11
N LEU A 238 -8.11 -6.53 -12.47
CA LEU A 238 -9.14 -6.12 -11.50
C LEU A 238 -10.53 -6.07 -12.14
N HIS A 239 -10.65 -5.49 -13.32
CA HIS A 239 -11.92 -5.43 -14.05
C HIS A 239 -12.48 -6.80 -14.45
N SER A 240 -11.71 -7.88 -14.37
CA SER A 240 -12.17 -9.25 -14.60
C SER A 240 -12.68 -9.95 -13.34
N MET A 241 -12.59 -9.32 -12.17
CA MET A 241 -13.02 -9.88 -10.88
C MET A 241 -14.45 -9.46 -10.53
N SER A 242 -15.16 -10.31 -9.80
CA SER A 242 -16.48 -10.01 -9.22
C SER A 242 -16.37 -9.52 -7.78
N VAL A 243 -15.37 -10.01 -7.04
CA VAL A 243 -15.07 -9.65 -5.66
C VAL A 243 -13.56 -9.71 -5.43
N GLY A 244 -13.02 -8.77 -4.67
CA GLY A 244 -11.64 -8.81 -4.22
C GLY A 244 -11.52 -9.35 -2.79
N ILE A 245 -10.59 -10.29 -2.55
CA ILE A 245 -10.39 -10.86 -1.21
C ILE A 245 -9.07 -10.43 -0.59
N MET A 246 -9.09 -10.17 0.73
CA MET A 246 -7.89 -9.82 1.49
C MET A 246 -7.82 -10.57 2.83
N PRO A 247 -7.53 -11.88 2.81
CA PRO A 247 -7.32 -12.65 4.03
C PRO A 247 -6.02 -12.23 4.72
N LEU A 248 -6.06 -12.07 6.04
CA LEU A 248 -4.92 -11.83 6.91
C LEU A 248 -5.08 -12.60 8.22
N ALA A 249 -3.98 -13.06 8.79
CA ALA A 249 -3.96 -13.47 10.19
C ALA A 249 -3.77 -12.23 11.08
N ASP A 250 -4.32 -12.21 12.29
CA ASP A 250 -4.10 -11.11 13.22
C ASP A 250 -2.77 -11.27 13.95
N ASP A 251 -1.73 -10.63 13.44
CA ASP A 251 -0.40 -10.57 14.05
C ASP A 251 0.20 -9.16 13.95
N LYS A 252 1.30 -8.93 14.66
CA LYS A 252 1.98 -7.63 14.70
C LYS A 252 2.44 -7.14 13.32
N TRP A 253 2.72 -8.05 12.39
CA TRP A 253 3.13 -7.70 11.03
C TRP A 253 1.94 -7.24 10.19
N THR A 254 0.84 -8.00 10.25
CA THR A 254 -0.37 -7.73 9.45
C THR A 254 -1.13 -6.50 9.92
N ARG A 255 -1.11 -6.21 11.23
CA ARG A 255 -1.65 -4.94 11.78
C ARG A 255 -0.95 -3.71 11.19
N GLY A 256 0.34 -3.83 10.84
CA GLY A 256 1.10 -2.75 10.19
C GLY A 256 0.84 -2.59 8.68
N LYS A 257 0.02 -3.45 8.04
CA LYS A 257 -0.28 -3.33 6.61
C LYS A 257 -1.26 -2.18 6.32
N CYS A 258 -1.06 -1.52 5.17
CA CYS A 258 -1.83 -0.34 4.76
C CYS A 258 -2.96 -0.67 3.76
N SER A 259 -3.55 -1.85 3.82
CA SER A 259 -4.79 -2.28 3.11
C SER A 259 -4.81 -2.00 1.59
N PHE A 260 -3.66 -1.83 0.95
CA PHE A 260 -3.55 -1.38 -0.44
C PHE A 260 -4.35 -2.22 -1.44
N LYS A 261 -4.44 -3.54 -1.23
CA LYS A 261 -5.26 -4.41 -2.10
C LYS A 261 -6.74 -4.05 -2.05
N MET A 262 -7.28 -3.78 -0.84
CA MET A 262 -8.68 -3.33 -0.71
C MET A 262 -8.89 -2.04 -1.49
N LEU A 263 -7.96 -1.08 -1.39
CA LEU A 263 -8.05 0.17 -2.14
C LEU A 263 -8.04 -0.06 -3.66
N GLN A 264 -7.24 -1.01 -4.15
CA GLN A 264 -7.24 -1.40 -5.57
C GLN A 264 -8.59 -1.99 -6.00
N TYR A 265 -9.16 -2.92 -5.23
CA TYR A 265 -10.48 -3.51 -5.53
C TYR A 265 -11.57 -2.43 -5.52
N MET A 266 -11.63 -1.63 -4.47
CA MET A 266 -12.61 -0.56 -4.30
C MET A 266 -12.49 0.50 -5.39
N SER A 267 -11.27 0.86 -5.83
CA SER A 267 -11.06 1.80 -6.94
C SER A 267 -11.60 1.29 -8.26
N ALA A 268 -11.54 -0.02 -8.51
CA ALA A 268 -12.13 -0.68 -9.67
C ALA A 268 -13.65 -0.89 -9.55
N GLY A 269 -14.25 -0.53 -8.40
CA GLY A 269 -15.69 -0.72 -8.15
C GLY A 269 -16.06 -2.15 -7.74
N LEU A 270 -15.13 -2.89 -7.14
CA LEU A 270 -15.38 -4.24 -6.67
C LEU A 270 -15.76 -4.24 -5.19
N PRO A 271 -16.71 -5.08 -4.76
CA PRO A 271 -16.89 -5.40 -3.36
C PRO A 271 -15.66 -6.09 -2.80
N VAL A 272 -15.47 -6.01 -1.48
CA VAL A 272 -14.34 -6.64 -0.81
C VAL A 272 -14.83 -7.63 0.27
N ILE A 273 -14.10 -8.74 0.43
CA ILE A 273 -14.19 -9.59 1.63
C ILE A 273 -12.79 -9.56 2.26
N ALA A 274 -12.69 -9.11 3.51
CA ALA A 274 -11.39 -8.93 4.15
C ALA A 274 -11.39 -9.33 5.62
N SER A 275 -10.27 -9.89 6.09
CA SER A 275 -10.07 -10.07 7.52
C SER A 275 -10.00 -8.71 8.22
N PRO A 276 -10.77 -8.48 9.32
CA PRO A 276 -10.86 -7.20 10.02
C PRO A 276 -9.62 -6.92 10.89
N VAL A 277 -8.44 -6.93 10.28
CA VAL A 277 -7.14 -6.79 10.94
C VAL A 277 -6.49 -5.45 10.57
N GLY A 278 -6.03 -4.71 11.58
CA GLY A 278 -5.35 -3.43 11.39
C GLY A 278 -6.18 -2.47 10.53
N MET A 279 -5.56 -1.84 9.53
CA MET A 279 -6.21 -0.88 8.63
C MET A 279 -7.39 -1.48 7.82
N ASN A 280 -7.44 -2.82 7.59
CA ASN A 280 -8.61 -3.42 6.93
C ASN A 280 -9.89 -3.12 7.73
N ARG A 281 -9.84 -3.19 9.07
CA ARG A 281 -10.98 -2.85 9.94
C ARG A 281 -11.38 -1.39 9.78
N GLU A 282 -10.40 -0.48 9.76
CA GLU A 282 -10.64 0.96 9.59
C GLU A 282 -11.30 1.26 8.24
N VAL A 283 -10.86 0.60 7.17
CA VAL A 283 -11.41 0.77 5.81
C VAL A 283 -12.84 0.22 5.73
N LEU A 284 -13.11 -0.97 6.32
CA LEU A 284 -14.45 -1.58 6.36
C LEU A 284 -15.47 -0.70 7.11
N GLN A 285 -15.03 0.05 8.11
CA GLN A 285 -15.89 0.97 8.88
C GLN A 285 -16.26 2.27 8.15
N LYS A 286 -15.64 2.55 6.99
CA LYS A 286 -15.91 3.80 6.25
C LYS A 286 -17.16 3.75 5.37
N GLY A 287 -17.74 2.57 5.16
CA GLY A 287 -18.96 2.42 4.36
C GLY A 287 -19.33 0.97 4.10
N ASP A 288 -20.48 0.77 3.49
CA ASP A 288 -20.98 -0.56 3.09
C ASP A 288 -20.23 -1.04 1.82
N ILE A 289 -18.99 -1.48 1.99
CA ILE A 289 -18.06 -1.79 0.88
C ILE A 289 -17.88 -3.29 0.64
N GLY A 290 -18.47 -4.13 1.49
CA GLY A 290 -18.30 -5.58 1.47
C GLY A 290 -18.43 -6.19 2.85
N PHE A 291 -17.73 -7.30 3.08
CA PHE A 291 -17.84 -8.06 4.31
C PHE A 291 -16.51 -8.17 5.07
N ALA A 292 -16.61 -8.10 6.40
CA ALA A 292 -15.58 -8.58 7.30
C ALA A 292 -15.72 -10.12 7.43
N ALA A 293 -14.62 -10.85 7.37
CA ALA A 293 -14.63 -12.29 7.59
C ALA A 293 -13.36 -12.75 8.31
N ASP A 294 -13.50 -13.46 9.41
CA ASP A 294 -12.39 -13.95 10.24
C ASP A 294 -12.44 -15.48 10.36
N SER A 295 -13.63 -16.06 10.52
CA SER A 295 -13.85 -17.51 10.57
C SER A 295 -14.11 -18.13 9.18
N PRO A 296 -13.89 -19.45 9.01
CA PRO A 296 -14.22 -20.16 7.78
C PRO A 296 -15.69 -20.01 7.36
N ASP A 297 -16.60 -20.00 8.31
CA ASP A 297 -18.04 -19.88 8.05
C ASP A 297 -18.39 -18.47 7.55
N GLU A 298 -17.83 -17.41 8.16
CA GLU A 298 -18.02 -16.04 7.71
C GLU A 298 -17.47 -15.83 6.28
N TRP A 299 -16.31 -16.40 5.94
CA TRP A 299 -15.76 -16.35 4.59
C TRP A 299 -16.69 -17.03 3.59
N TYR A 300 -17.23 -18.22 3.96
CA TYR A 300 -18.14 -18.95 3.08
C TYR A 300 -19.47 -18.21 2.90
N GLU A 301 -20.06 -17.68 3.97
CA GLU A 301 -21.31 -16.90 3.94
C GLU A 301 -21.17 -15.64 3.11
N ALA A 302 -20.08 -14.88 3.29
CA ALA A 302 -19.79 -13.67 2.51
C ALA A 302 -19.67 -13.96 1.01
N LEU A 303 -18.95 -15.04 0.65
CA LEU A 303 -18.84 -15.47 -0.75
C LEU A 303 -20.21 -15.88 -1.33
N THR A 304 -20.99 -16.67 -0.58
CA THR A 304 -22.32 -17.14 -1.00
C THR A 304 -23.29 -15.98 -1.20
N THR A 305 -23.28 -15.02 -0.28
CA THR A 305 -24.13 -13.82 -0.36
C THR A 305 -23.80 -13.00 -1.61
N LEU A 306 -22.53 -12.74 -1.89
CA LEU A 306 -22.15 -12.00 -3.09
C LEU A 306 -22.35 -12.80 -4.38
N TYR A 307 -22.20 -14.12 -4.35
CA TYR A 307 -22.50 -14.98 -5.49
C TYR A 307 -23.98 -14.91 -5.88
N GLY A 308 -24.88 -14.92 -4.88
CA GLY A 308 -26.32 -14.91 -5.10
C GLY A 308 -26.94 -13.54 -5.41
N ASP A 309 -26.22 -12.44 -5.13
CA ASP A 309 -26.78 -11.07 -5.27
C ASP A 309 -25.82 -10.14 -6.02
N ARG A 310 -26.04 -10.04 -7.32
CA ARG A 310 -25.28 -9.14 -8.20
C ARG A 310 -25.54 -7.66 -7.91
N SER A 311 -26.77 -7.33 -7.50
CA SER A 311 -27.12 -5.94 -7.17
C SER A 311 -26.36 -5.48 -5.95
N LEU A 312 -26.13 -6.37 -4.99
CA LEU A 312 -25.32 -6.12 -3.82
C LEU A 312 -23.83 -5.93 -4.19
N GLN A 313 -23.30 -6.74 -5.15
CA GLN A 313 -21.94 -6.53 -5.66
C GLN A 313 -21.75 -5.11 -6.20
N ILE A 314 -22.68 -4.65 -7.03
CA ILE A 314 -22.66 -3.30 -7.62
C ILE A 314 -22.77 -2.23 -6.53
N LYS A 315 -23.71 -2.38 -5.60
CA LYS A 315 -23.91 -1.45 -4.48
C LYS A 315 -22.64 -1.28 -3.65
N PHE A 316 -22.04 -2.39 -3.23
CA PHE A 316 -20.80 -2.36 -2.43
C PHE A 316 -19.61 -1.81 -3.23
N GLY A 317 -19.49 -2.17 -4.50
CA GLY A 317 -18.48 -1.63 -5.39
C GLY A 317 -18.55 -0.12 -5.56
N GLN A 318 -19.77 0.43 -5.77
CA GLN A 318 -20.00 1.87 -5.86
C GLN A 318 -19.68 2.58 -4.53
N ALA A 319 -20.09 1.99 -3.40
CA ALA A 319 -19.78 2.54 -2.08
C ALA A 319 -18.25 2.52 -1.83
N GLY A 320 -17.58 1.42 -2.20
CA GLY A 320 -16.13 1.31 -2.12
C GLY A 320 -15.40 2.38 -2.94
N ARG A 321 -15.85 2.62 -4.18
CA ARG A 321 -15.30 3.68 -5.03
C ARG A 321 -15.42 5.06 -4.36
N LYS A 322 -16.56 5.41 -3.79
CA LYS A 322 -16.77 6.67 -3.06
C LYS A 322 -15.84 6.81 -1.85
N VAL A 323 -15.64 5.73 -1.09
CA VAL A 323 -14.70 5.72 0.04
C VAL A 323 -13.27 6.01 -0.44
N VAL A 324 -12.83 5.42 -1.55
CA VAL A 324 -11.49 5.69 -2.10
C VAL A 324 -11.38 7.14 -2.59
N GLU A 325 -12.37 7.64 -3.30
CA GLU A 325 -12.40 9.04 -3.77
C GLU A 325 -12.32 10.04 -2.63
N GLN A 326 -13.00 9.77 -1.53
CA GLN A 326 -13.08 10.67 -0.39
C GLN A 326 -11.84 10.62 0.52
N PHE A 327 -11.28 9.42 0.78
CA PHE A 327 -10.28 9.22 1.85
C PHE A 327 -8.91 8.74 1.36
N TYR A 328 -8.82 8.24 0.12
CA TYR A 328 -7.61 7.57 -0.37
C TYR A 328 -7.21 8.03 -1.78
N ASN A 329 -7.72 9.17 -2.23
CA ASN A 329 -7.34 9.77 -3.52
C ASN A 329 -5.92 10.34 -3.45
N ALA A 330 -5.08 10.01 -4.43
CA ALA A 330 -3.69 10.46 -4.49
C ALA A 330 -3.56 11.99 -4.60
N ASP A 331 -4.52 12.67 -5.20
CA ASP A 331 -4.49 14.15 -5.32
C ASP A 331 -4.70 14.81 -3.96
N THR A 332 -5.71 14.35 -3.20
CA THR A 332 -5.98 14.85 -1.84
C THR A 332 -4.80 14.58 -0.90
N ILE A 333 -4.27 13.35 -0.93
CA ILE A 333 -3.14 12.97 -0.07
C ILE A 333 -1.86 13.73 -0.46
N ALA A 334 -1.66 14.10 -1.72
CA ALA A 334 -0.53 14.95 -2.13
C ALA A 334 -0.59 16.34 -1.50
N GLY A 335 -1.78 16.94 -1.39
CA GLY A 335 -1.98 18.21 -0.67
C GLY A 335 -1.61 18.10 0.81
N GLU A 336 -2.09 17.05 1.49
CA GLU A 336 -1.75 16.78 2.89
C GLU A 336 -0.23 16.58 3.10
N LEU A 337 0.43 15.83 2.21
CA LEU A 337 1.88 15.64 2.24
C LEU A 337 2.61 16.97 2.03
N ALA A 338 2.17 17.82 1.09
CA ALA A 338 2.77 19.12 0.85
C ALA A 338 2.70 20.02 2.09
N ASP A 339 1.56 20.02 2.78
CA ASP A 339 1.38 20.79 4.02
C ASP A 339 2.30 20.29 5.13
N ILE A 340 2.43 18.96 5.29
CA ILE A 340 3.38 18.36 6.23
C ILE A 340 4.81 18.79 5.91
N PHE A 341 5.23 18.77 4.64
CA PHE A 341 6.58 19.16 4.24
C PHE A 341 6.85 20.64 4.49
N LYS A 342 5.90 21.53 4.16
CA LYS A 342 5.99 22.97 4.44
C LYS A 342 6.12 23.26 5.93
N ALA A 343 5.33 22.58 6.76
CA ALA A 343 5.35 22.72 8.21
C ALA A 343 6.71 22.31 8.84
N GLN A 344 7.47 21.41 8.20
CA GLN A 344 8.81 21.06 8.71
C GLN A 344 9.88 22.11 8.36
N LEU A 345 9.62 23.01 7.44
CA LEU A 345 10.55 24.10 7.06
C LEU A 345 10.27 25.40 7.81
N SER A 346 9.07 25.56 8.35
CA SER A 346 8.62 26.77 9.05
C SER A 346 8.88 26.72 10.58
N GLY A 347 9.35 25.64 11.11
CA GLY A 347 9.67 25.41 12.54
C GLY A 347 11.11 25.05 12.75
#